data_824e729c6dfef186841f959b5cfc6349
#
_entry.id   824e729c6dfef186841f959b5cfc6349
#
_cell.length_a   1.000
_cell.length_b   1.000
_cell.length_c   1.000
_cell.angle_alpha   90.00
_cell.angle_beta   90.00
_cell.angle_gamma   90.00
#
_symmetry.space_group_name_H-M   'P 1'
#
loop_
_entity.id
_entity.type
_entity.pdbx_description
1 polymer ?
#
loop_
_entity_poly.entity_id
_entity_poly.type
_entity_poly.pdbx_seq_one_letter_code
_entity_poly.pdbx_strand_id
1 'polypeptide(L)'
;MDVLGIDEAGRGSVLGPLVIAGVIVPEKMDIVLERMGVKDSKRLTPNRRTILSRKLKKMFEYDLVVISAQDIDNMRADGINLNEIERIGMEKILSNLNPEKAIVDAVDIKAERFQNKLANDTGVNVVAEHKADDNYIEVSAASIIAKQERDAHIAEINKDYIKMGGIGSGYPSDPITKKFLTNFTYDEMPDFVRKSWTTVEKMKNSQ
;
A
#
# COMPACT_ATOMS: atom_id res chain seq x y z
N MET A 1 -22.67 -9.90 -9.13
CA MET A 1 -21.61 -10.59 -8.38
C MET A 1 -20.74 -9.53 -7.73
N ASP A 2 -20.52 -9.67 -6.44
CA ASP A 2 -19.67 -8.75 -5.68
C ASP A 2 -18.20 -9.00 -6.02
N VAL A 3 -17.42 -7.93 -6.17
CA VAL A 3 -16.02 -8.02 -6.58
C VAL A 3 -15.14 -7.36 -5.53
N LEU A 4 -14.08 -8.07 -5.12
CA LEU A 4 -13.05 -7.52 -4.27
C LEU A 4 -12.01 -6.79 -5.13
N GLY A 5 -11.78 -5.51 -4.88
CA GLY A 5 -10.63 -4.78 -5.42
C GLY A 5 -9.50 -4.75 -4.39
N ILE A 6 -8.26 -4.97 -4.81
CA ILE A 6 -7.06 -4.87 -3.96
C ILE A 6 -6.03 -3.96 -4.59
N ASP A 7 -5.46 -3.06 -3.78
CA ASP A 7 -4.33 -2.20 -4.16
C ASP A 7 -3.44 -1.92 -2.93
N GLU A 8 -2.22 -1.40 -3.14
CA GLU A 8 -1.28 -1.07 -2.11
C GLU A 8 -0.86 0.41 -2.11
N ALA A 9 -0.26 0.84 -1.01
CA ALA A 9 0.39 2.14 -0.88
C ALA A 9 1.70 2.01 -0.08
N GLY A 10 2.70 2.78 -0.48
CA GLY A 10 3.98 2.83 0.22
C GLY A 10 4.99 1.78 -0.23
N ARG A 11 4.78 1.10 -1.38
CA ARG A 11 5.74 0.13 -1.94
C ARG A 11 7.15 0.70 -2.05
N GLY A 12 7.33 1.83 -2.72
CA GLY A 12 8.64 2.48 -2.94
C GLY A 12 9.09 3.40 -1.81
N SER A 13 8.36 3.48 -0.72
CA SER A 13 8.68 4.36 0.41
C SER A 13 9.87 3.84 1.21
N VAL A 14 10.76 4.72 1.64
CA VAL A 14 11.87 4.40 2.55
C VAL A 14 11.47 4.54 4.02
N LEU A 15 10.41 5.30 4.32
CA LEU A 15 9.85 5.46 5.66
C LEU A 15 8.44 4.91 5.74
N GLY A 16 8.12 4.31 6.87
CA GLY A 16 6.78 3.87 7.22
C GLY A 16 6.36 2.54 6.59
N PRO A 17 5.11 2.13 6.81
CA PRO A 17 4.61 0.83 6.40
C PRO A 17 4.32 0.73 4.91
N LEU A 18 4.23 -0.50 4.45
CA LEU A 18 3.49 -0.90 3.27
C LEU A 18 2.05 -1.21 3.71
N VAL A 19 1.08 -0.59 3.07
CA VAL A 19 -0.34 -0.80 3.36
C VAL A 19 -1.02 -1.41 2.16
N ILE A 20 -1.70 -2.53 2.36
CA ILE A 20 -2.51 -3.21 1.34
C ILE A 20 -3.97 -3.10 1.80
N ALA A 21 -4.85 -2.70 0.92
CA ALA A 21 -6.28 -2.59 1.19
C ALA A 21 -7.08 -3.47 0.23
N GLY A 22 -8.13 -4.10 0.75
CA GLY A 22 -9.15 -4.78 -0.03
C GLY A 22 -10.54 -4.22 0.26
N VAL A 23 -11.36 -4.05 -0.78
CA VAL A 23 -12.73 -3.53 -0.67
C VAL A 23 -13.67 -4.38 -1.49
N ILE A 24 -14.71 -4.95 -0.89
CA ILE A 24 -15.78 -5.65 -1.61
C ILE A 24 -16.80 -4.63 -2.11
N VAL A 25 -16.90 -4.53 -3.43
CA VAL A 25 -17.86 -3.64 -4.09
C VAL A 25 -19.02 -4.49 -4.62
N PRO A 26 -20.27 -4.29 -4.11
CA PRO A 26 -21.43 -4.98 -4.61
C PRO A 26 -21.73 -4.61 -6.06
N GLU A 27 -22.29 -5.56 -6.81
CA GLU A 27 -22.76 -5.34 -8.17
C GLU A 27 -23.65 -4.10 -8.25
N LYS A 28 -23.52 -3.32 -9.31
CA LYS A 28 -24.27 -2.07 -9.58
C LYS A 28 -23.89 -0.86 -8.72
N MET A 29 -22.87 -0.96 -7.85
CA MET A 29 -22.38 0.19 -7.10
C MET A 29 -21.40 1.06 -7.88
N ASP A 30 -20.96 0.63 -9.06
CA ASP A 30 -19.99 1.35 -9.92
C ASP A 30 -20.43 2.78 -10.22
N ILE A 31 -21.69 2.97 -10.60
CA ILE A 31 -22.27 4.31 -10.89
C ILE A 31 -22.21 5.21 -9.65
N VAL A 32 -22.44 4.65 -8.47
CA VAL A 32 -22.38 5.41 -7.21
C VAL A 32 -20.96 5.83 -6.93
N LEU A 33 -20.00 4.92 -7.06
CA LEU A 33 -18.56 5.17 -6.88
C LEU A 33 -18.03 6.20 -7.88
N GLU A 34 -18.44 6.12 -9.15
CA GLU A 34 -18.09 7.11 -10.19
C GLU A 34 -18.59 8.51 -9.81
N ARG A 35 -19.85 8.64 -9.39
CA ARG A 35 -20.41 9.92 -8.93
C ARG A 35 -19.73 10.47 -7.68
N MET A 36 -19.19 9.61 -6.84
CA MET A 36 -18.37 10.01 -5.69
C MET A 36 -16.98 10.51 -6.09
N GLY A 37 -16.54 10.25 -7.33
CA GLY A 37 -15.23 10.62 -7.85
C GLY A 37 -14.13 9.63 -7.51
N VAL A 38 -14.48 8.36 -7.27
CA VAL A 38 -13.51 7.29 -6.93
C VAL A 38 -12.58 7.00 -8.09
N LYS A 39 -13.06 7.05 -9.34
CA LYS A 39 -12.30 6.80 -10.56
C LYS A 39 -11.10 7.76 -10.74
N ASP A 40 -11.17 8.97 -10.20
CA ASP A 40 -10.10 9.97 -10.25
C ASP A 40 -9.13 9.88 -9.05
N SER A 41 -8.92 8.68 -8.49
CA SER A 41 -8.15 8.44 -7.26
C SER A 41 -6.78 9.14 -7.25
N LYS A 42 -6.09 9.20 -8.39
CA LYS A 42 -4.76 9.82 -8.55
C LYS A 42 -4.78 11.34 -8.50
N ARG A 43 -5.93 11.98 -8.71
CA ARG A 43 -6.10 13.45 -8.70
C ARG A 43 -6.69 13.98 -7.40
N LEU A 44 -7.00 13.11 -6.45
CA LEU A 44 -7.61 13.52 -5.19
C LEU A 44 -6.63 14.33 -4.33
N THR A 45 -7.09 15.47 -3.84
CA THR A 45 -6.39 16.18 -2.76
C THR A 45 -6.39 15.34 -1.48
N PRO A 46 -5.44 15.54 -0.55
CA PRO A 46 -5.43 14.81 0.72
C PRO A 46 -6.76 14.89 1.48
N ASN A 47 -7.37 16.06 1.58
CA ASN A 47 -8.67 16.25 2.25
C ASN A 47 -9.79 15.45 1.56
N ARG A 48 -9.85 15.49 0.23
CA ARG A 48 -10.86 14.74 -0.53
C ARG A 48 -10.67 13.25 -0.36
N ARG A 49 -9.44 12.76 -0.39
CA ARG A 49 -9.07 11.35 -0.14
C ARG A 49 -9.51 10.90 1.25
N THR A 50 -9.27 11.71 2.30
CA THR A 50 -9.72 11.41 3.66
C THR A 50 -11.25 11.26 3.74
N ILE A 51 -11.99 12.16 3.11
CA ILE A 51 -13.46 12.10 3.10
C ILE A 51 -13.95 10.85 2.37
N LEU A 52 -13.37 10.55 1.19
CA LEU A 52 -13.78 9.39 0.39
C LEU A 52 -13.42 8.09 1.09
N SER A 53 -12.20 7.94 1.61
CA SER A 53 -11.79 6.75 2.36
C SER A 53 -12.74 6.46 3.53
N ARG A 54 -13.11 7.50 4.30
CA ARG A 54 -14.07 7.36 5.41
C ARG A 54 -15.46 6.91 4.94
N LYS A 55 -15.92 7.43 3.78
CA LYS A 55 -17.20 7.00 3.19
C LYS A 55 -17.13 5.56 2.70
N LEU A 56 -16.08 5.18 1.98
CA LEU A 56 -15.88 3.83 1.46
C LEU A 56 -15.87 2.81 2.60
N LYS A 57 -15.10 3.06 3.67
CA LYS A 57 -15.05 2.20 4.87
C LYS A 57 -16.40 2.07 5.61
N LYS A 58 -17.31 3.01 5.44
CA LYS A 58 -18.67 2.94 6.02
C LYS A 58 -19.66 2.22 5.12
N MET A 59 -19.44 2.25 3.81
CA MET A 59 -20.38 1.73 2.81
C MET A 59 -20.11 0.28 2.44
N PHE A 60 -18.86 -0.15 2.52
CA PHE A 60 -18.40 -1.43 1.99
C PHE A 60 -17.64 -2.22 3.05
N GLU A 61 -17.70 -3.53 2.91
CA GLU A 61 -16.80 -4.42 3.63
C GLU A 61 -15.38 -4.24 3.09
N TYR A 62 -14.41 -4.16 3.99
CA TYR A 62 -13.01 -3.93 3.65
C TYR A 62 -12.08 -4.61 4.65
N ASP A 63 -10.86 -4.85 4.23
CA ASP A 63 -9.78 -5.30 5.09
C ASP A 63 -8.48 -4.56 4.79
N LEU A 64 -7.58 -4.52 5.77
CA LEU A 64 -6.29 -3.83 5.71
C LEU A 64 -5.19 -4.73 6.24
N VAL A 65 -4.11 -4.81 5.49
CA VAL A 65 -2.85 -5.38 5.95
C VAL A 65 -1.79 -4.29 5.99
N VAL A 66 -1.28 -4.03 7.19
CA VAL A 66 -0.21 -3.05 7.42
C VAL A 66 1.05 -3.81 7.76
N ILE A 67 2.08 -3.69 6.93
CA ILE A 67 3.37 -4.35 7.09
C ILE A 67 4.39 -3.27 7.49
N SER A 68 4.92 -3.35 8.70
CA SER A 68 5.85 -2.34 9.22
C SER A 68 7.18 -2.32 8.46
N ALA A 69 7.92 -1.23 8.59
CA ALA A 69 9.27 -1.15 8.01
C ALA A 69 10.19 -2.26 8.56
N GLN A 70 10.07 -2.58 9.84
CA GLN A 70 10.84 -3.63 10.49
C GLN A 70 10.46 -5.02 9.99
N ASP A 71 9.15 -5.31 9.81
CA ASP A 71 8.71 -6.60 9.25
C ASP A 71 9.19 -6.77 7.81
N ILE A 72 9.15 -5.69 7.01
CA ILE A 72 9.69 -5.72 5.64
C ILE A 72 11.18 -6.04 5.66
N ASP A 73 11.97 -5.39 6.52
CA ASP A 73 13.41 -5.61 6.62
C ASP A 73 13.72 -7.04 7.07
N ASN A 74 12.98 -7.58 8.06
CA ASN A 74 13.12 -8.95 8.54
C ASN A 74 12.82 -9.97 7.41
N MET A 75 11.69 -9.81 6.72
CA MET A 75 11.32 -10.69 5.61
C MET A 75 12.35 -10.64 4.47
N ARG A 76 12.90 -9.46 4.17
CA ARG A 76 13.96 -9.32 3.17
C ARG A 76 15.27 -9.95 3.61
N ALA A 77 15.62 -9.90 4.89
CA ALA A 77 16.78 -10.59 5.45
C ALA A 77 16.65 -12.11 5.32
N ASP A 78 15.41 -12.64 5.40
CA ASP A 78 15.08 -14.05 5.15
C ASP A 78 15.02 -14.40 3.64
N GLY A 79 15.38 -13.48 2.75
CA GLY A 79 15.43 -13.69 1.30
C GLY A 79 14.08 -13.51 0.58
N ILE A 80 13.05 -13.04 1.27
CA ILE A 80 11.73 -12.76 0.69
C ILE A 80 11.78 -11.42 -0.03
N ASN A 81 11.55 -11.41 -1.34
CA ASN A 81 11.53 -10.18 -2.12
C ASN A 81 10.23 -9.39 -1.93
N LEU A 82 10.24 -8.11 -2.34
CA LEU A 82 9.11 -7.21 -2.11
C LEU A 82 7.81 -7.66 -2.80
N ASN A 83 7.89 -8.24 -4.00
CA ASN A 83 6.69 -8.76 -4.68
C ASN A 83 6.04 -9.89 -3.87
N GLU A 84 6.87 -10.72 -3.24
CA GLU A 84 6.40 -11.81 -2.39
C GLU A 84 5.81 -11.31 -1.08
N ILE A 85 6.39 -10.27 -0.48
CA ILE A 85 5.84 -9.60 0.71
C ILE A 85 4.44 -9.05 0.42
N GLU A 86 4.26 -8.39 -0.73
CA GLU A 86 2.96 -7.87 -1.16
C GLU A 86 1.96 -8.98 -1.44
N ARG A 87 2.42 -10.05 -2.11
CA ARG A 87 1.59 -11.22 -2.38
C ARG A 87 1.04 -11.83 -1.08
N ILE A 88 1.89 -12.03 -0.08
CA ILE A 88 1.49 -12.54 1.24
C ILE A 88 0.43 -11.64 1.89
N GLY A 89 0.60 -10.33 1.79
CA GLY A 89 -0.39 -9.37 2.30
C GLY A 89 -1.73 -9.44 1.55
N MET A 90 -1.70 -9.60 0.23
CA MET A 90 -2.91 -9.77 -0.59
C MET A 90 -3.62 -11.10 -0.30
N GLU A 91 -2.88 -12.18 -0.12
CA GLU A 91 -3.44 -13.49 0.28
C GLU A 91 -4.17 -13.42 1.61
N LYS A 92 -3.63 -12.68 2.56
CA LYS A 92 -4.29 -12.48 3.84
C LYS A 92 -5.64 -11.78 3.67
N ILE A 93 -5.72 -10.76 2.84
CA ILE A 93 -6.98 -10.07 2.53
C ILE A 93 -7.96 -11.01 1.81
N LEU A 94 -7.49 -11.76 0.81
CA LEU A 94 -8.30 -12.74 0.09
C LEU A 94 -8.87 -13.81 1.03
N SER A 95 -8.05 -14.29 1.96
CA SER A 95 -8.47 -15.29 2.95
C SER A 95 -9.47 -14.73 3.98
N ASN A 96 -9.29 -13.49 4.41
CA ASN A 96 -10.16 -12.85 5.40
C ASN A 96 -11.53 -12.50 4.84
N LEU A 97 -11.56 -11.93 3.63
CA LEU A 97 -12.81 -11.49 2.98
C LEU A 97 -13.49 -12.58 2.15
N ASN A 98 -12.76 -13.63 1.78
CA ASN A 98 -13.24 -14.80 1.04
C ASN A 98 -14.21 -14.49 -0.12
N PRO A 99 -13.83 -13.64 -1.10
CA PRO A 99 -14.69 -13.24 -2.20
C PRO A 99 -14.81 -14.35 -3.26
N GLU A 100 -15.89 -14.34 -4.05
CA GLU A 100 -15.99 -15.19 -5.24
C GLU A 100 -15.02 -14.76 -6.34
N LYS A 101 -14.81 -13.43 -6.48
CA LYS A 101 -13.92 -12.83 -7.48
C LYS A 101 -13.12 -11.67 -6.87
N ALA A 102 -11.84 -11.59 -7.23
CA ALA A 102 -10.99 -10.47 -6.89
C ALA A 102 -10.29 -9.89 -8.12
N ILE A 103 -10.06 -8.58 -8.10
CA ILE A 103 -9.25 -7.85 -9.06
C ILE A 103 -8.13 -7.17 -8.27
N VAL A 104 -6.88 -7.39 -8.67
CA VAL A 104 -5.71 -6.89 -7.95
C VAL A 104 -4.79 -6.10 -8.88
N ASP A 105 -4.17 -5.03 -8.37
CA ASP A 105 -3.07 -4.39 -9.09
C ASP A 105 -1.84 -5.29 -9.07
N ALA A 106 -1.33 -5.63 -10.27
CA ALA A 106 -0.26 -6.60 -10.41
C ALA A 106 1.09 -5.96 -10.04
N VAL A 107 1.75 -6.51 -9.03
CA VAL A 107 3.08 -6.06 -8.56
C VAL A 107 4.24 -6.80 -9.25
N ASP A 108 3.96 -7.91 -9.92
CA ASP A 108 4.94 -8.69 -10.68
C ASP A 108 4.99 -8.23 -12.14
N ILE A 109 6.16 -8.28 -12.78
CA ILE A 109 6.33 -7.99 -14.21
C ILE A 109 5.41 -8.89 -15.08
N LYS A 110 5.18 -10.14 -14.66
CA LYS A 110 4.26 -11.07 -15.29
C LYS A 110 2.95 -11.16 -14.51
N ALA A 111 1.99 -10.33 -14.85
CA ALA A 111 0.68 -10.29 -14.19
C ALA A 111 -0.01 -11.67 -14.13
N GLU A 112 0.05 -12.45 -15.23
CA GLU A 112 -0.53 -13.79 -15.29
C GLU A 112 0.10 -14.77 -14.27
N ARG A 113 1.42 -14.72 -14.09
CA ARG A 113 2.10 -15.55 -13.08
C ARG A 113 1.63 -15.18 -11.67
N PHE A 114 1.50 -13.90 -11.39
CA PHE A 114 1.04 -13.37 -10.12
C PHE A 114 -0.41 -13.79 -9.85
N GLN A 115 -1.28 -13.63 -10.85
CA GLN A 115 -2.68 -14.08 -10.82
C GLN A 115 -2.79 -15.56 -10.47
N ASN A 116 -2.09 -16.42 -11.24
CA ASN A 116 -2.17 -17.86 -11.06
C ASN A 116 -1.68 -18.29 -9.66
N LYS A 117 -0.66 -17.63 -9.14
CA LYS A 117 -0.14 -17.93 -7.81
C LYS A 117 -1.17 -17.56 -6.73
N LEU A 118 -1.74 -16.36 -6.76
CA LEU A 118 -2.79 -15.93 -5.83
C LEU A 118 -4.02 -16.85 -5.91
N ALA A 119 -4.47 -17.18 -7.11
CA ALA A 119 -5.63 -18.05 -7.32
C ALA A 119 -5.40 -19.47 -6.78
N ASN A 120 -4.21 -20.05 -7.02
CA ASN A 120 -3.86 -21.39 -6.52
C ASN A 120 -3.74 -21.42 -4.98
N ASP A 121 -3.14 -20.39 -4.39
CA ASP A 121 -2.87 -20.36 -2.96
C ASP A 121 -4.15 -20.06 -2.15
N THR A 122 -5.13 -19.35 -2.73
CA THR A 122 -6.35 -18.92 -2.02
C THR A 122 -7.63 -19.62 -2.48
N GLY A 123 -7.64 -20.24 -3.67
CA GLY A 123 -8.85 -20.80 -4.26
C GLY A 123 -9.83 -19.76 -4.84
N VAL A 124 -9.51 -18.46 -4.78
CA VAL A 124 -10.34 -17.36 -5.27
C VAL A 124 -10.12 -17.15 -6.76
N ASN A 125 -11.18 -16.79 -7.49
CA ASN A 125 -11.06 -16.36 -8.90
C ASN A 125 -10.40 -14.96 -8.95
N VAL A 126 -9.09 -14.90 -9.19
CA VAL A 126 -8.30 -13.67 -9.22
C VAL A 126 -8.04 -13.22 -10.65
N VAL A 127 -8.19 -11.93 -10.91
CA VAL A 127 -7.70 -11.23 -12.10
C VAL A 127 -6.61 -10.25 -11.65
N ALA A 128 -5.40 -10.37 -12.18
CA ALA A 128 -4.31 -9.45 -11.90
C ALA A 128 -3.95 -8.66 -13.16
N GLU A 129 -3.94 -7.35 -13.07
CA GLU A 129 -3.65 -6.45 -14.18
C GLU A 129 -2.78 -5.29 -13.71
N HIS A 130 -1.82 -4.86 -14.53
CA HIS A 130 -1.03 -3.67 -14.23
C HIS A 130 -1.88 -2.41 -14.34
N LYS A 131 -1.78 -1.53 -13.36
CA LYS A 131 -2.59 -0.30 -13.25
C LYS A 131 -4.09 -0.62 -13.20
N ALA A 132 -4.45 -1.67 -12.50
CA ALA A 132 -5.84 -2.07 -12.33
C ALA A 132 -6.68 -0.95 -11.68
N ASP A 133 -6.05 -0.08 -10.88
CA ASP A 133 -6.68 1.11 -10.31
C ASP A 133 -7.15 2.15 -11.36
N ASP A 134 -6.61 2.13 -12.58
CA ASP A 134 -7.08 2.97 -13.68
C ASP A 134 -8.30 2.37 -14.41
N ASN A 135 -8.43 1.04 -14.41
CA ASN A 135 -9.42 0.31 -15.19
C ASN A 135 -10.63 -0.16 -14.37
N TYR A 136 -10.42 -0.47 -13.09
CA TYR A 136 -11.41 -1.09 -12.20
C TYR A 136 -11.69 -0.18 -11.00
N ILE A 137 -12.97 0.15 -10.83
CA ILE A 137 -13.37 1.10 -9.79
C ILE A 137 -13.24 0.51 -8.38
N GLU A 138 -13.34 -0.80 -8.24
CA GLU A 138 -13.12 -1.55 -7.00
C GLU A 138 -11.66 -1.40 -6.55
N VAL A 139 -10.72 -1.51 -7.49
CA VAL A 139 -9.28 -1.32 -7.22
C VAL A 139 -8.98 0.14 -6.93
N SER A 140 -9.63 1.09 -7.64
CA SER A 140 -9.55 2.52 -7.31
C SER A 140 -10.03 2.80 -5.87
N ALA A 141 -11.11 2.14 -5.42
CA ALA A 141 -11.60 2.29 -4.05
C ALA A 141 -10.59 1.76 -3.02
N ALA A 142 -9.98 0.60 -3.27
CA ALA A 142 -8.91 0.04 -2.45
C ALA A 142 -7.69 0.98 -2.41
N SER A 143 -7.27 1.51 -3.56
CA SER A 143 -6.18 2.49 -3.69
C SER A 143 -6.38 3.72 -2.78
N ILE A 144 -7.60 4.28 -2.77
CA ILE A 144 -7.94 5.42 -1.92
C ILE A 144 -7.77 5.08 -0.44
N ILE A 145 -8.24 3.91 -0.02
CA ILE A 145 -8.14 3.47 1.37
C ILE A 145 -6.68 3.20 1.74
N ALA A 146 -5.92 2.45 0.92
CA ALA A 146 -4.52 2.14 1.17
C ALA A 146 -3.67 3.42 1.31
N LYS A 147 -3.83 4.37 0.39
CA LYS A 147 -3.10 5.66 0.41
C LYS A 147 -3.47 6.49 1.62
N GLN A 148 -4.75 6.56 1.99
CA GLN A 148 -5.18 7.31 3.17
C GLN A 148 -4.63 6.70 4.46
N GLU A 149 -4.68 5.39 4.60
CA GLU A 149 -4.16 4.70 5.77
C GLU A 149 -2.64 4.88 5.91
N ARG A 150 -1.91 4.70 4.82
CA ARG A 150 -0.47 4.94 4.79
C ARG A 150 -0.13 6.39 5.15
N ASP A 151 -0.84 7.37 4.59
CA ASP A 151 -0.61 8.79 4.88
C ASP A 151 -0.92 9.13 6.34
N ALA A 152 -1.90 8.48 6.96
CA ALA A 152 -2.20 8.61 8.38
C ALA A 152 -1.03 8.10 9.26
N HIS A 153 -0.44 6.95 8.92
CA HIS A 153 0.75 6.44 9.60
C HIS A 153 1.94 7.40 9.50
N ILE A 154 2.20 7.95 8.31
CA ILE A 154 3.28 8.93 8.11
C ILE A 154 3.02 10.21 8.92
N ALA A 155 1.78 10.69 8.93
CA ALA A 155 1.41 11.88 9.70
C ALA A 155 1.57 11.66 11.21
N GLU A 156 1.25 10.47 11.72
CA GLU A 156 1.45 10.14 13.14
C GLU A 156 2.94 10.12 13.49
N ILE A 157 3.77 9.42 12.73
CA ILE A 157 5.22 9.40 12.91
C ILE A 157 5.79 10.83 12.86
N ASN A 158 5.32 11.63 11.90
CA ASN A 158 5.84 12.99 11.71
C ASN A 158 5.66 13.90 12.93
N LYS A 159 4.68 13.66 13.80
CA LYS A 159 4.44 14.47 15.00
C LYS A 159 5.67 14.55 15.91
N ASP A 160 6.38 13.44 16.06
CA ASP A 160 7.56 13.36 16.93
C ASP A 160 8.78 14.06 16.34
N TYR A 161 8.79 14.29 15.03
CA TYR A 161 9.93 14.84 14.29
C TYR A 161 9.72 16.25 13.72
N ILE A 162 8.63 16.93 14.08
CA ILE A 162 8.33 18.30 13.63
C ILE A 162 9.49 19.26 13.95
N LYS A 163 10.08 19.14 15.16
CA LYS A 163 11.20 20.00 15.60
C LYS A 163 12.49 19.77 14.79
N MET A 164 12.61 18.63 14.12
CA MET A 164 13.74 18.31 13.24
C MET A 164 13.48 18.72 11.78
N GLY A 165 12.34 19.35 11.49
CA GLY A 165 11.91 19.74 10.15
C GLY A 165 10.96 18.73 9.47
N GLY A 166 10.51 17.72 10.23
CA GLY A 166 9.60 16.67 9.76
C GLY A 166 10.31 15.55 9.00
N ILE A 167 9.53 14.52 8.65
CA ILE A 167 10.03 13.32 7.95
C ILE A 167 9.74 13.35 6.45
N GLY A 168 8.94 14.31 5.97
CA GLY A 168 8.49 14.39 4.58
C GLY A 168 7.46 13.33 4.22
N SER A 169 7.39 13.03 2.92
CA SER A 169 6.45 12.02 2.39
C SER A 169 6.87 10.57 2.64
N GLY A 170 8.11 10.35 3.06
CA GLY A 170 8.71 9.04 3.25
C GLY A 170 9.26 8.40 1.97
N TYR A 171 9.18 9.05 0.82
CA TYR A 171 9.76 8.55 -0.43
C TYR A 171 11.21 9.03 -0.62
N PRO A 172 12.09 8.18 -1.22
CA PRO A 172 13.50 8.54 -1.42
C PRO A 172 13.74 9.76 -2.30
N SER A 173 12.75 10.15 -3.13
CA SER A 173 12.82 11.34 -3.99
C SER A 173 12.53 12.65 -3.25
N ASP A 174 11.87 12.58 -2.10
CA ASP A 174 11.48 13.76 -1.31
C ASP A 174 12.70 14.39 -0.62
N PRO A 175 12.98 15.69 -0.85
CA PRO A 175 14.10 16.39 -0.21
C PRO A 175 14.01 16.43 1.31
N ILE A 176 12.81 16.51 1.89
CA ILE A 176 12.61 16.52 3.34
C ILE A 176 12.95 15.15 3.90
N THR A 177 12.48 14.07 3.27
CA THR A 177 12.81 12.70 3.66
C THR A 177 14.32 12.45 3.57
N LYS A 178 14.99 12.90 2.51
CA LYS A 178 16.45 12.79 2.38
C LYS A 178 17.17 13.51 3.52
N LYS A 179 16.76 14.75 3.80
CA LYS A 179 17.34 15.55 4.89
C LYS A 179 17.09 14.90 6.24
N PHE A 180 15.92 14.34 6.47
CA PHE A 180 15.60 13.62 7.70
C PHE A 180 16.58 12.45 7.93
N LEU A 181 16.80 11.61 6.94
CA LEU A 181 17.71 10.45 7.03
C LEU A 181 19.14 10.86 7.40
N THR A 182 19.63 12.02 6.97
CA THR A 182 21.00 12.47 7.29
C THR A 182 21.22 12.85 8.77
N ASN A 183 20.16 12.89 9.58
CA ASN A 183 20.32 13.14 11.04
C ASN A 183 20.77 11.89 11.83
N PHE A 184 20.85 10.73 11.19
CA PHE A 184 21.12 9.45 11.85
C PHE A 184 22.28 8.72 11.18
N THR A 185 23.03 7.99 11.97
CA THR A 185 23.91 6.93 11.47
C THR A 185 23.05 5.71 11.11
N TYR A 186 23.59 4.77 10.33
CA TYR A 186 22.85 3.56 9.93
C TYR A 186 22.28 2.79 11.14
N ASP A 187 23.09 2.66 12.20
CA ASP A 187 22.70 1.90 13.40
C ASP A 187 21.62 2.64 14.25
N GLU A 188 21.63 3.96 14.22
CA GLU A 188 20.71 4.81 14.97
C GLU A 188 19.37 5.09 14.24
N MET A 189 19.20 4.56 13.01
CA MET A 189 17.98 4.76 12.24
C MET A 189 16.75 4.28 13.02
N PRO A 190 15.69 5.11 13.11
CA PRO A 190 14.44 4.71 13.73
C PRO A 190 13.80 3.47 13.09
N ASP A 191 13.00 2.72 13.85
CA ASP A 191 12.38 1.46 13.43
C ASP A 191 11.42 1.58 12.25
N PHE A 192 10.91 2.77 11.97
CA PHE A 192 10.09 3.03 10.80
C PHE A 192 10.87 3.31 9.51
N VAL A 193 12.21 3.29 9.55
CA VAL A 193 13.09 3.38 8.38
C VAL A 193 13.34 1.98 7.83
N ARG A 194 13.12 1.78 6.54
CA ARG A 194 13.42 0.52 5.84
C ARG A 194 14.91 0.46 5.54
N LYS A 195 15.65 -0.18 6.41
CA LYS A 195 17.13 -0.28 6.34
C LYS A 195 17.61 -1.07 5.12
N SER A 196 16.77 -1.98 4.61
CA SER A 196 17.04 -2.77 3.40
C SER A 196 16.84 -2.01 2.08
N TRP A 197 16.45 -0.74 2.13
CA TRP A 197 16.37 0.11 0.91
C TRP A 197 17.75 0.63 0.51
N THR A 198 18.07 0.55 -0.76
CA THR A 198 19.38 0.98 -1.32
C THR A 198 19.79 2.38 -0.87
N THR A 199 18.81 3.29 -0.69
CA THR A 199 19.05 4.64 -0.18
C THR A 199 19.71 4.63 1.20
N VAL A 200 19.26 3.73 2.08
CA VAL A 200 19.77 3.59 3.47
C VAL A 200 20.99 2.68 3.52
N GLU A 201 21.02 1.58 2.75
CA GLU A 201 22.18 0.68 2.67
C GLU A 201 23.46 1.40 2.26
N LYS A 202 23.36 2.37 1.35
CA LYS A 202 24.50 3.20 0.94
C LYS A 202 25.10 4.01 2.11
N MET A 203 24.29 4.38 3.09
CA MET A 203 24.74 5.14 4.26
C MET A 203 25.61 4.28 5.18
N LYS A 204 25.41 2.95 5.21
CA LYS A 204 26.26 2.00 5.95
C LYS A 204 27.71 2.02 5.49
N ASN A 205 27.95 2.26 4.19
CA ASN A 205 29.27 2.24 3.58
C ASN A 205 29.95 3.64 3.58
N SER A 206 29.26 4.66 4.04
CA SER A 206 29.74 6.05 4.01
C SER A 206 30.20 6.54 5.40
N GLN A 207 30.17 5.64 6.38
CA GLN A 207 30.64 5.82 7.76
C GLN A 207 31.86 4.93 8.01
#